data_68aa361a0d937980b3ad0e06675b211b
#
_entry.id   68aa361a0d937980b3ad0e06675b211b
#
_cell.length_a   1.000
_cell.length_b   1.000
_cell.length_c   1.000
_cell.angle_alpha   90.00
_cell.angle_beta   90.00
_cell.angle_gamma   90.00
#
_symmetry.space_group_name_H-M   'P 1'
#
loop_
_entity.id
_entity.type
_entity.pdbx_description
1 polymer ?
#
loop_
_entity_poly.entity_id
_entity_poly.type
_entity_poly.pdbx_seq_one_letter_code
_entity_poly.pdbx_strand_id
1 'polypeptide(L)'
;MRALIVDDSRFVRGFLRGLLEERGIECKEAGDGQAGLDQIHAQVQAGQTFDLALVDWNMPVMDGLEMLIQLRAEGFDAMKVMMVTTEAENDFIIRALDAGADEYLMKPFDDEALSEKLAMLGLVEA
;
A
#
# COMPACT_ATOMS: atom_id res chain seq x y z
N MET A 1 -14.57 -3.93 -0.15
CA MET A 1 -13.19 -3.61 0.29
C MET A 1 -12.53 -2.68 -0.73
N ARG A 2 -11.79 -1.71 -0.26
CA ARG A 2 -11.17 -0.68 -1.09
C ARG A 2 -9.69 -0.57 -0.80
N ALA A 3 -8.88 -0.49 -1.85
CA ALA A 3 -7.43 -0.38 -1.75
C ALA A 3 -6.92 0.84 -2.51
N LEU A 4 -5.84 1.43 -2.00
CA LEU A 4 -5.10 2.49 -2.66
C LEU A 4 -3.73 1.93 -3.07
N ILE A 5 -3.38 2.08 -4.35
CA ILE A 5 -2.10 1.64 -4.88
C ILE A 5 -1.24 2.88 -5.13
N VAL A 6 -0.12 2.97 -4.43
CA VAL A 6 0.78 4.13 -4.51
C VAL A 6 2.14 3.69 -5.04
N ASP A 7 2.41 4.01 -6.29
CA ASP A 7 3.64 3.61 -6.98
C ASP A 7 3.84 4.58 -8.15
N ASP A 8 5.06 5.00 -8.41
CA ASP A 8 5.33 5.92 -9.52
C ASP A 8 5.32 5.23 -10.89
N SER A 9 5.33 3.90 -10.93
CA SER A 9 5.22 3.12 -12.15
C SER A 9 3.77 2.86 -12.51
N ARG A 10 3.31 3.45 -13.60
CA ARG A 10 1.97 3.21 -14.11
C ARG A 10 1.73 1.73 -14.44
N PHE A 11 2.76 1.07 -14.96
CA PHE A 11 2.69 -0.36 -15.27
C PHE A 11 2.45 -1.20 -14.01
N VAL A 12 3.21 -0.93 -12.94
CA VAL A 12 3.07 -1.65 -11.68
C VAL A 12 1.70 -1.41 -11.07
N ARG A 13 1.22 -0.16 -11.09
CA ARG A 13 -0.13 0.15 -10.59
C ARG A 13 -1.20 -0.65 -11.32
N GLY A 14 -1.11 -0.70 -12.64
CA GLY A 14 -2.08 -1.46 -13.46
C GLY A 14 -2.03 -2.96 -13.19
N PHE A 15 -0.83 -3.50 -13.01
CA PHE A 15 -0.63 -4.92 -12.70
C PHE A 15 -1.24 -5.27 -11.34
N LEU A 16 -0.94 -4.50 -10.31
CA LEU A 16 -1.51 -4.70 -8.98
C LEU A 16 -3.03 -4.53 -8.99
N ARG A 17 -3.52 -3.50 -9.68
CA ARG A 17 -4.95 -3.28 -9.80
C ARG A 17 -5.67 -4.50 -10.39
N GLY A 18 -5.13 -5.06 -11.46
CA GLY A 18 -5.72 -6.24 -12.09
C GLY A 18 -5.82 -7.43 -11.12
N LEU A 19 -4.75 -7.68 -10.35
CA LEU A 19 -4.73 -8.76 -9.38
C LEU A 19 -5.72 -8.53 -8.24
N LEU A 20 -5.82 -7.30 -7.75
CA LEU A 20 -6.74 -6.97 -6.65
C LEU A 20 -8.20 -6.98 -7.11
N GLU A 21 -8.49 -6.46 -8.30
CA GLU A 21 -9.86 -6.45 -8.82
C GLU A 21 -10.38 -7.86 -9.08
N GLU A 22 -9.51 -8.80 -9.46
CA GLU A 22 -9.88 -10.21 -9.58
C GLU A 22 -10.40 -10.78 -8.25
N ARG A 23 -10.00 -10.20 -7.13
CA ARG A 23 -10.43 -10.59 -5.79
C ARG A 23 -11.60 -9.76 -5.26
N GLY A 24 -12.20 -8.94 -6.13
CA GLY A 24 -13.31 -8.08 -5.73
C GLY A 24 -12.92 -6.86 -4.95
N ILE A 25 -11.64 -6.46 -4.98
CA ILE A 25 -11.14 -5.29 -4.26
C ILE A 25 -11.17 -4.08 -5.21
N GLU A 26 -11.92 -3.06 -4.84
CA GLU A 26 -11.99 -1.81 -5.60
C GLU A 26 -10.72 -0.99 -5.37
N CYS A 27 -10.12 -0.47 -6.44
CA CYS A 27 -8.82 0.21 -6.38
C CYS A 27 -8.87 1.66 -6.84
N LYS A 28 -8.07 2.49 -6.16
CA LYS A 28 -7.66 3.81 -6.61
C LYS A 28 -6.15 3.81 -6.73
N GLU A 29 -5.59 4.77 -7.48
CA GLU A 29 -4.15 4.84 -7.74
C GLU A 29 -3.60 6.23 -7.47
N ALA A 30 -2.35 6.28 -7.03
CA ALA A 30 -1.60 7.52 -6.86
C ALA A 30 -0.14 7.30 -7.30
N GLY A 31 0.49 8.33 -7.85
CA GLY A 31 1.84 8.23 -8.42
C GLY A 31 2.96 8.58 -7.45
N ASP A 32 2.66 9.08 -6.28
CA ASP A 32 3.63 9.40 -5.23
C ASP A 32 2.94 9.46 -3.86
N GLY A 33 3.74 9.61 -2.81
CA GLY A 33 3.22 9.60 -1.45
C GLY A 33 2.28 10.77 -1.14
N GLN A 34 2.57 11.96 -1.67
CA GLN A 34 1.72 13.12 -1.44
C GLN A 34 0.36 12.95 -2.12
N ALA A 35 0.35 12.49 -3.37
CA ALA A 35 -0.90 12.20 -4.08
C ALA A 35 -1.69 11.11 -3.36
N GLY A 36 -1.01 10.13 -2.78
CA GLY A 36 -1.63 9.09 -1.97
C GLY A 36 -2.33 9.65 -0.74
N LEU A 37 -1.64 10.51 0.02
CA LEU A 37 -2.23 11.17 1.19
C LEU A 37 -3.43 12.03 0.80
N ASP A 38 -3.32 12.77 -0.30
CA ASP A 38 -4.41 13.62 -0.79
C ASP A 38 -5.65 12.78 -1.11
N GLN A 39 -5.48 11.62 -1.71
CA GLN A 39 -6.57 10.69 -1.99
C GLN A 39 -7.22 10.17 -0.70
N ILE A 40 -6.40 9.82 0.29
CA ILE A 40 -6.92 9.35 1.58
C ILE A 40 -7.75 10.44 2.25
N HIS A 41 -7.23 11.67 2.29
CA HIS A 41 -7.95 12.80 2.87
C HIS A 41 -9.27 13.08 2.14
N ALA A 42 -9.26 13.02 0.82
CA ALA A 42 -10.47 13.23 0.02
C ALA A 42 -11.54 12.17 0.30
N GLN A 43 -11.14 10.90 0.45
CA GLN A 43 -12.06 9.82 0.76
C GLN A 43 -12.67 9.99 2.16
N VAL A 44 -11.88 10.37 3.13
CA VAL A 44 -12.36 10.60 4.49
C VAL A 44 -13.39 11.73 4.51
N GLN A 45 -13.14 12.81 3.76
CA GLN A 45 -14.10 13.91 3.65
C GLN A 45 -15.41 13.47 3.00
N ALA A 46 -15.35 12.47 2.11
CA ALA A 46 -16.53 11.88 1.47
C ALA A 46 -17.20 10.80 2.34
N GLY A 47 -16.73 10.58 3.56
CA GLY A 47 -17.28 9.56 4.46
C GLY A 47 -16.82 8.15 4.13
N GLN A 48 -15.73 7.99 3.38
CA GLN A 48 -15.21 6.69 2.97
C GLN A 48 -13.75 6.52 3.41
N THR A 49 -13.29 5.27 3.48
CA THR A 49 -11.92 4.95 3.85
C THR A 49 -11.36 3.88 2.91
N PHE A 50 -10.04 3.73 2.93
CA PHE A 50 -9.38 2.57 2.33
C PHE A 50 -9.11 1.53 3.41
N ASP A 51 -9.26 0.26 3.06
CA ASP A 51 -8.93 -0.86 3.96
C ASP A 51 -7.46 -1.23 3.87
N LEU A 52 -6.85 -0.95 2.71
CA LEU A 52 -5.49 -1.35 2.40
C LEU A 52 -4.82 -0.27 1.54
N ALA A 53 -3.55 0.02 1.83
CA ALA A 53 -2.68 0.77 0.95
C ALA A 53 -1.48 -0.11 0.58
N LEU A 54 -1.18 -0.19 -0.72
CA LEU A 54 0.02 -0.85 -1.22
C LEU A 54 0.95 0.27 -1.70
N VAL A 55 2.10 0.40 -1.06
CA VAL A 55 2.96 1.58 -1.19
C VAL A 55 4.38 1.18 -1.55
N ASP A 56 4.90 1.70 -2.67
CA ASP A 56 6.31 1.55 -3.00
C ASP A 56 7.14 2.50 -2.14
N TRP A 57 8.41 2.14 -1.91
CA TRP A 57 9.31 2.97 -1.11
C TRP A 57 9.84 4.16 -1.91
N ASN A 58 10.43 3.89 -3.08
CA ASN A 58 11.10 4.90 -3.87
C ASN A 58 10.15 5.60 -4.83
N MET A 59 9.75 6.80 -4.48
CA MET A 59 8.85 7.63 -5.29
C MET A 59 9.29 9.09 -5.21
N PRO A 60 9.00 9.89 -6.25
CA PRO A 60 9.28 11.32 -6.19
C PRO A 60 8.33 12.04 -5.23
N VAL A 61 8.64 13.28 -4.88
CA VAL A 61 7.86 14.19 -4.05
C VAL A 61 7.82 13.74 -2.58
N MET A 62 7.25 12.59 -2.30
CA MET A 62 7.21 11.99 -0.97
C MET A 62 7.36 10.48 -1.14
N ASP A 63 8.35 9.89 -0.49
CA ASP A 63 8.56 8.44 -0.58
C ASP A 63 7.58 7.65 0.30
N GLY A 64 7.61 6.32 0.16
CA GLY A 64 6.67 5.45 0.84
C GLY A 64 6.82 5.44 2.35
N LEU A 65 8.04 5.55 2.87
CA LEU A 65 8.27 5.58 4.31
C LEU A 65 7.72 6.89 4.91
N GLU A 66 7.99 8.02 4.26
CA GLU A 66 7.47 9.31 4.69
C GLU A 66 5.94 9.31 4.71
N MET A 67 5.31 8.74 3.68
CA MET A 67 3.86 8.60 3.62
C MET A 67 3.33 7.76 4.77
N LEU A 68 3.96 6.62 5.04
CA LEU A 68 3.56 5.72 6.13
C LEU A 68 3.66 6.41 7.49
N ILE A 69 4.78 7.08 7.75
CA ILE A 69 4.99 7.80 9.01
C ILE A 69 3.88 8.85 9.20
N GLN A 70 3.58 9.60 8.15
CA GLN A 70 2.54 10.63 8.24
C GLN A 70 1.14 10.02 8.43
N LEU A 71 0.82 8.94 7.75
CA LEU A 71 -0.45 8.23 7.93
C LEU A 71 -0.67 7.82 9.39
N ARG A 72 0.33 7.22 10.00
CA ARG A 72 0.22 6.78 11.39
C ARG A 72 0.17 7.96 12.36
N ALA A 73 0.91 9.03 12.06
CA ALA A 73 0.85 10.25 12.87
C ALA A 73 -0.52 10.92 12.83
N GLU A 74 -1.25 10.76 11.73
CA GLU A 74 -2.61 11.31 11.56
C GLU A 74 -3.68 10.38 12.14
N GLY A 75 -3.31 9.23 12.70
CA GLY A 75 -4.25 8.33 13.36
C GLY A 75 -4.88 7.28 12.47
N PHE A 76 -4.40 7.08 11.24
CA PHE A 76 -4.92 6.03 10.35
C PHE A 76 -4.33 4.66 10.72
N ASP A 77 -4.64 4.18 11.91
CA ASP A 77 -4.07 2.94 12.45
C ASP A 77 -4.80 1.68 11.96
N ALA A 78 -6.06 1.81 11.61
CA ALA A 78 -6.86 0.67 11.14
C ALA A 78 -6.61 0.32 9.67
N MET A 79 -6.11 1.26 8.87
CA MET A 79 -5.77 1.00 7.48
C MET A 79 -4.54 0.11 7.43
N LYS A 80 -4.65 -1.04 6.76
CA LYS A 80 -3.50 -1.92 6.54
C LYS A 80 -2.58 -1.30 5.50
N VAL A 81 -1.28 -1.33 5.75
CA VAL A 81 -0.27 -0.83 4.82
C VAL A 81 0.69 -1.96 4.49
N MET A 82 0.79 -2.28 3.21
CA MET A 82 1.75 -3.23 2.68
C MET A 82 2.75 -2.47 1.83
N MET A 83 4.03 -2.54 2.21
CA MET A 83 5.09 -2.02 1.36
C MET A 83 5.32 -2.99 0.21
N VAL A 84 5.34 -2.48 -1.03
CA VAL A 84 5.58 -3.30 -2.24
C VAL A 84 6.71 -2.65 -2.99
N THR A 85 7.93 -3.20 -2.84
CA THR A 85 9.13 -2.50 -3.27
C THR A 85 10.28 -3.44 -3.63
N THR A 86 11.27 -2.93 -4.36
CA THR A 86 12.52 -3.64 -4.64
C THR A 86 13.52 -3.56 -3.49
N GLU A 87 13.27 -2.74 -2.47
CA GLU A 87 14.17 -2.62 -1.32
C GLU A 87 14.09 -3.88 -0.47
N ALA A 88 15.17 -4.68 -0.50
CA ALA A 88 15.19 -6.02 0.09
C ALA A 88 16.11 -6.15 1.31
N GLU A 89 16.86 -5.11 1.66
CA GLU A 89 17.76 -5.15 2.80
C GLU A 89 16.98 -5.13 4.12
N ASN A 90 17.48 -5.85 5.11
CA ASN A 90 16.82 -5.96 6.42
C ASN A 90 16.54 -4.62 7.07
N ASP A 91 17.44 -3.63 6.90
CA ASP A 91 17.25 -2.29 7.47
C ASP A 91 15.98 -1.62 6.94
N PHE A 92 15.70 -1.76 5.64
CA PHE A 92 14.47 -1.20 5.06
C PHE A 92 13.23 -1.89 5.63
N ILE A 93 13.26 -3.21 5.73
CA ILE A 93 12.14 -3.98 6.26
C ILE A 93 11.85 -3.58 7.70
N ILE A 94 12.90 -3.51 8.54
CA ILE A 94 12.77 -3.14 9.94
C ILE A 94 12.23 -1.72 10.07
N ARG A 95 12.75 -0.78 9.29
CA ARG A 95 12.29 0.62 9.31
C ARG A 95 10.82 0.74 8.94
N ALA A 96 10.38 -0.02 7.93
CA ALA A 96 8.97 -0.01 7.52
C ALA A 96 8.07 -0.57 8.62
N LEU A 97 8.43 -1.71 9.21
CA LEU A 97 7.65 -2.32 10.28
C LEU A 97 7.60 -1.41 11.52
N ASP A 98 8.73 -0.82 11.89
CA ASP A 98 8.80 0.12 13.02
C ASP A 98 7.94 1.36 12.78
N ALA A 99 7.82 1.80 11.54
CA ALA A 99 7.00 2.94 11.18
C ALA A 99 5.50 2.61 11.11
N GLY A 100 5.14 1.33 11.20
CA GLY A 100 3.75 0.89 11.25
C GLY A 100 3.23 0.17 10.02
N ALA A 101 4.13 -0.33 9.14
CA ALA A 101 3.72 -1.21 8.05
C ALA A 101 3.24 -2.53 8.62
N ASP A 102 2.18 -3.07 8.04
CA ASP A 102 1.60 -4.35 8.47
C ASP A 102 2.22 -5.52 7.70
N GLU A 103 2.71 -5.28 6.49
CA GLU A 103 3.31 -6.33 5.68
C GLU A 103 4.31 -5.73 4.67
N TYR A 104 5.14 -6.60 4.11
CA TYR A 104 6.20 -6.21 3.18
C TYR A 104 6.27 -7.24 2.05
N LEU A 105 6.14 -6.79 0.80
CA LEU A 105 6.20 -7.65 -0.38
C LEU A 105 7.29 -7.16 -1.32
N MET A 106 8.25 -8.01 -1.63
CA MET A 106 9.38 -7.65 -2.50
C MET A 106 9.03 -7.84 -3.97
N LYS A 107 9.46 -6.89 -4.81
CA LYS A 107 9.40 -7.01 -6.26
C LYS A 107 10.66 -7.75 -6.75
N PRO A 108 10.55 -8.58 -7.78
CA PRO A 108 9.33 -9.01 -8.44
C PRO A 108 8.57 -10.04 -7.60
N PHE A 109 7.26 -10.02 -7.70
CA PHE A 109 6.38 -10.97 -6.98
C PHE A 109 5.38 -11.58 -7.97
N ASP A 110 4.83 -12.73 -7.60
CA ASP A 110 3.75 -13.37 -8.35
C ASP A 110 2.42 -13.26 -7.61
N ASP A 111 1.36 -13.74 -8.26
CA ASP A 111 0.02 -13.70 -7.69
C ASP A 111 -0.08 -14.49 -6.38
N GLU A 112 0.63 -15.61 -6.28
CA GLU A 112 0.65 -16.43 -5.08
C GLU A 112 1.24 -15.68 -3.88
N ALA A 113 2.37 -14.98 -4.09
CA ALA A 113 3.02 -14.21 -3.04
C ALA A 113 2.11 -13.07 -2.54
N LEU A 114 1.44 -12.38 -3.46
CA LEU A 114 0.47 -11.34 -3.10
C LEU A 114 -0.70 -11.94 -2.32
N SER A 115 -1.25 -13.06 -2.78
CA SER A 115 -2.34 -13.77 -2.10
C SER A 115 -2.00 -14.14 -0.67
N GLU A 116 -0.80 -14.67 -0.45
CA GLU A 116 -0.33 -15.04 0.89
C GLU A 116 -0.31 -13.83 1.82
N LYS A 117 0.23 -12.70 1.34
CA LYS A 117 0.29 -11.48 2.14
C LYS A 117 -1.09 -10.93 2.48
N LEU A 118 -2.00 -10.92 1.51
CA LEU A 118 -3.37 -10.48 1.74
C LEU A 118 -4.09 -11.37 2.76
N ALA A 119 -3.85 -12.67 2.70
CA ALA A 119 -4.41 -13.62 3.66
C ALA A 119 -3.86 -13.38 5.07
N MET A 120 -2.56 -13.13 5.19
CA MET A 120 -1.92 -12.80 6.47
C MET A 120 -2.48 -11.53 7.10
N LEU A 121 -2.92 -10.59 6.28
CA LEU A 121 -3.57 -9.35 6.74
C LEU A 121 -5.05 -9.54 7.06
N GLY A 122 -5.61 -10.71 6.77
CA GLY A 122 -7.03 -11.01 6.99
C GLY A 122 -7.95 -10.37 5.96
N LEU A 123 -7.42 -9.95 4.82
CA LEU A 123 -8.19 -9.24 3.80
C LEU A 123 -8.81 -10.17 2.75
N VAL A 124 -8.28 -11.39 2.63
CA VAL A 124 -8.84 -12.44 1.79
C VAL A 124 -8.73 -13.76 2.54
N GLU A 125 -9.51 -14.76 2.14
CA GLU A 125 -9.42 -16.09 2.72
C GLU A 125 -8.13 -16.79 2.28
N ALA A 126 -7.56 -17.56 3.17
CA ALA A 126 -6.34 -18.31 2.92
C ALA A 126 -6.55 -19.46 1.90
#